data_256bfce90f92456b7a3493ccaaf8e454
#
_entry.id   256bfce90f92456b7a3493ccaaf8e454
#
_cell.length_a   1.000
_cell.length_b   1.000
_cell.length_c   1.000
_cell.angle_alpha   90.00
_cell.angle_beta   90.00
_cell.angle_gamma   90.00
#
_symmetry.space_group_name_H-M   'P 1'
#
loop_
_entity.id
_entity.type
_entity.pdbx_description
1 polymer ?
#
loop_
_entity_poly.entity_id
_entity_poly.type
_entity_poly.pdbx_seq_one_letter_code
_entity_poly.pdbx_strand_id
1 'polypeptide(L)'
;MLLNDATYVLDEAFTKFPKIRSLEVELRDSNLSVEDKQKKEEELQTLGNQAQSFMQLANETLEMMRLFTNALSDAFTMPEIVSRLASMLNYNLDTLAGKKAKAELNVDNKEKYHFRPRHLLSDFVEIYLNLGQSTIFIDAVAADGRSYKPEVLDNVTRILTSIYTKDPADLARWEKLKSKFLEAKKQIDQAELDLGDIPAEFEDPIMGDLMRDPVLLPSQHIVDKSTIVQHLLSDPKDPFTRQAMTVDDAIPQTELKERIEKWRDEKIQEAKAKLAGEAMDTTEG
;
A
#
# COMPACT_ATOMS: atom_id res chain seq x y z
N MET A 1 -7.04 -15.27 -8.56
CA MET A 1 -5.83 -15.98 -9.01
C MET A 1 -4.78 -14.94 -9.43
N LEU A 2 -4.89 -14.27 -10.58
CA LEU A 2 -3.86 -13.33 -11.09
C LEU A 2 -3.43 -12.24 -10.07
N LEU A 3 -4.36 -11.61 -9.36
CA LEU A 3 -4.05 -10.58 -8.36
C LEU A 3 -3.24 -11.14 -7.18
N ASN A 4 -3.58 -12.34 -6.70
CA ASN A 4 -2.84 -12.98 -5.61
C ASN A 4 -1.43 -13.35 -6.08
N ASP A 5 -1.31 -13.87 -7.30
CA ASP A 5 -0.03 -14.25 -7.88
C ASP A 5 0.85 -13.00 -8.05
N ALA A 6 0.28 -11.89 -8.56
CA ALA A 6 0.98 -10.61 -8.69
C ALA A 6 1.49 -10.09 -7.33
N THR A 7 0.63 -10.08 -6.31
CA THR A 7 1.00 -9.66 -4.96
C THR A 7 2.14 -10.52 -4.42
N TYR A 8 2.01 -11.84 -4.50
CA TYR A 8 3.00 -12.77 -3.99
C TYR A 8 4.37 -12.61 -4.66
N VAL A 9 4.42 -12.63 -6.00
CA VAL A 9 5.70 -12.58 -6.72
C VAL A 9 6.41 -11.23 -6.57
N LEU A 10 5.67 -10.12 -6.48
CA LEU A 10 6.22 -8.78 -6.23
C LEU A 10 6.78 -8.67 -4.81
N ASP A 11 6.04 -9.13 -3.80
CA ASP A 11 6.48 -9.13 -2.40
C ASP A 11 7.74 -9.98 -2.23
N GLU A 12 7.74 -11.20 -2.77
CA GLU A 12 8.91 -12.08 -2.74
C GLU A 12 10.13 -11.45 -3.41
N ALA A 13 9.95 -10.81 -4.57
CA ALA A 13 11.05 -10.11 -5.25
C ALA A 13 11.59 -8.93 -4.41
N PHE A 14 10.70 -8.04 -3.95
CA PHE A 14 11.10 -6.82 -3.25
C PHE A 14 11.68 -7.09 -1.85
N THR A 15 11.25 -8.12 -1.15
CA THR A 15 11.84 -8.51 0.15
C THR A 15 13.27 -9.03 0.06
N LYS A 16 13.74 -9.48 -1.11
CA LYS A 16 15.12 -9.94 -1.31
C LYS A 16 16.10 -8.77 -1.47
N PHE A 17 15.68 -7.67 -2.12
CA PHE A 17 16.60 -6.57 -2.45
C PHE A 17 17.25 -5.88 -1.24
N PRO A 18 16.55 -5.58 -0.13
CA PRO A 18 17.21 -5.03 1.07
C PRO A 18 18.29 -5.95 1.63
N LYS A 19 18.06 -7.28 1.62
CA LYS A 19 19.03 -8.27 2.07
C LYS A 19 20.23 -8.36 1.14
N ILE A 20 19.99 -8.41 -0.18
CA ILE A 20 21.04 -8.34 -1.21
C ILE A 20 21.88 -7.09 -1.00
N ARG A 21 21.24 -5.93 -0.83
CA ARG A 21 21.92 -4.66 -0.60
C ARG A 21 22.77 -4.66 0.66
N SER A 22 22.28 -5.24 1.76
CA SER A 22 23.06 -5.38 3.00
C SER A 22 24.32 -6.23 2.77
N LEU A 23 24.16 -7.38 2.13
CA LEU A 23 25.30 -8.27 1.81
C LEU A 23 26.32 -7.62 0.87
N GLU A 24 25.85 -6.88 -0.17
CA GLU A 24 26.73 -6.13 -1.06
C GLU A 24 27.56 -5.08 -0.31
N VAL A 25 26.98 -4.41 0.68
CA VAL A 25 27.68 -3.43 1.53
C VAL A 25 28.66 -4.13 2.45
N GLU A 26 28.26 -5.21 3.11
CA GLU A 26 29.08 -5.97 4.03
C GLU A 26 30.30 -6.60 3.34
N LEU A 27 30.13 -7.12 2.11
CA LEU A 27 31.22 -7.70 1.31
C LEU A 27 32.29 -6.68 0.88
N ARG A 28 32.02 -5.38 0.99
CA ARG A 28 33.01 -4.32 0.74
C ARG A 28 33.96 -4.08 1.95
N ASP A 29 33.61 -4.65 3.11
CA ASP A 29 34.50 -4.53 4.29
C ASP A 29 35.76 -5.36 4.07
N SER A 30 36.91 -4.67 4.07
CA SER A 30 38.24 -5.30 3.90
C SER A 30 38.67 -6.14 5.10
N ASN A 31 37.99 -6.05 6.23
CA ASN A 31 38.34 -6.77 7.46
C ASN A 31 37.62 -8.13 7.61
N LEU A 32 36.82 -8.53 6.65
CA LEU A 32 36.14 -9.83 6.66
C LEU A 32 37.17 -10.98 6.59
N SER A 33 36.93 -12.03 7.40
CA SER A 33 37.68 -13.27 7.26
C SER A 33 37.35 -13.94 5.90
N VAL A 34 38.26 -14.76 5.39
CA VAL A 34 38.06 -15.49 4.13
C VAL A 34 36.81 -16.38 4.22
N GLU A 35 36.61 -17.02 5.38
CA GLU A 35 35.46 -17.89 5.60
C GLU A 35 34.13 -17.12 5.64
N ASP A 36 34.10 -15.97 6.33
CA ASP A 36 32.87 -15.13 6.37
C ASP A 36 32.55 -14.52 5.01
N LYS A 37 33.57 -14.14 4.26
CA LYS A 37 33.43 -13.64 2.91
C LYS A 37 32.80 -14.68 2.00
N GLN A 38 33.30 -15.92 2.05
CA GLN A 38 32.74 -17.01 1.24
C GLN A 38 31.29 -17.31 1.60
N LYS A 39 30.93 -17.37 2.88
CA LYS A 39 29.55 -17.58 3.33
C LYS A 39 28.60 -16.50 2.80
N LYS A 40 29.03 -15.22 2.90
CA LYS A 40 28.22 -14.09 2.41
C LYS A 40 28.09 -14.09 0.88
N GLU A 41 29.11 -14.49 0.15
CA GLU A 41 29.06 -14.66 -1.31
C GLU A 41 28.08 -15.77 -1.71
N GLU A 42 28.05 -16.90 -1.01
CA GLU A 42 27.13 -18.01 -1.24
C GLU A 42 25.68 -17.57 -0.91
N GLU A 43 25.47 -16.85 0.19
CA GLU A 43 24.16 -16.30 0.55
C GLU A 43 23.68 -15.27 -0.49
N LEU A 44 24.56 -14.35 -0.91
CA LEU A 44 24.27 -13.37 -1.96
C LEU A 44 23.89 -14.04 -3.28
N GLN A 45 24.62 -15.11 -3.65
CA GLN A 45 24.30 -15.87 -4.87
C GLN A 45 22.93 -16.53 -4.77
N THR A 46 22.58 -17.11 -3.62
CA THR A 46 21.31 -17.79 -3.39
C THR A 46 20.13 -16.79 -3.44
N LEU A 47 20.24 -15.70 -2.70
CA LEU A 47 19.24 -14.62 -2.71
C LEU A 47 19.12 -13.97 -4.09
N GLY A 48 20.24 -13.80 -4.78
CA GLY A 48 20.27 -13.25 -6.14
C GLY A 48 19.53 -14.11 -7.15
N ASN A 49 19.70 -15.43 -7.10
CA ASN A 49 18.98 -16.36 -7.97
C ASN A 49 17.46 -16.34 -7.68
N GLN A 50 17.09 -16.29 -6.39
CA GLN A 50 15.68 -16.16 -6.00
C GLN A 50 15.09 -14.83 -6.48
N ALA A 51 15.78 -13.72 -6.24
CA ALA A 51 15.34 -12.40 -6.68
C ALA A 51 15.17 -12.33 -8.22
N GLN A 52 16.10 -12.93 -8.98
CA GLN A 52 16.01 -13.01 -10.43
C GLN A 52 14.77 -13.78 -10.88
N SER A 53 14.52 -14.96 -10.30
CA SER A 53 13.38 -15.80 -10.65
C SER A 53 12.05 -15.11 -10.32
N PHE A 54 11.91 -14.54 -9.13
CA PHE A 54 10.71 -13.83 -8.72
C PHE A 54 10.49 -12.55 -9.55
N MET A 55 11.56 -11.81 -9.85
CA MET A 55 11.45 -10.61 -10.69
C MET A 55 11.05 -10.91 -12.12
N GLN A 56 11.52 -12.03 -12.68
CA GLN A 56 11.05 -12.47 -13.99
C GLN A 56 9.56 -12.76 -13.98
N LEU A 57 9.08 -13.56 -13.02
CA LEU A 57 7.66 -13.86 -12.86
C LEU A 57 6.84 -12.57 -12.59
N ALA A 58 7.36 -11.65 -11.79
CA ALA A 58 6.71 -10.38 -11.50
C ALA A 58 6.54 -9.52 -12.76
N ASN A 59 7.58 -9.43 -13.59
CA ASN A 59 7.51 -8.70 -14.87
C ASN A 59 6.45 -9.30 -15.81
N GLU A 60 6.43 -10.63 -15.97
CA GLU A 60 5.45 -11.33 -16.81
C GLU A 60 4.02 -11.17 -16.28
N THR A 61 3.84 -11.28 -14.95
CA THR A 61 2.53 -11.13 -14.31
C THR A 61 2.02 -9.69 -14.43
N LEU A 62 2.89 -8.69 -14.26
CA LEU A 62 2.53 -7.29 -14.40
C LEU A 62 2.16 -6.93 -15.85
N GLU A 63 2.89 -7.49 -16.82
CA GLU A 63 2.56 -7.37 -18.24
C GLU A 63 1.15 -7.94 -18.53
N MET A 64 0.84 -9.12 -18.01
CA MET A 64 -0.50 -9.71 -18.12
C MET A 64 -1.57 -8.83 -17.47
N MET A 65 -1.29 -8.29 -16.27
CA MET A 65 -2.23 -7.37 -15.61
C MET A 65 -2.47 -6.12 -16.44
N ARG A 66 -1.42 -5.54 -17.04
CA ARG A 66 -1.52 -4.38 -17.92
C ARG A 66 -2.43 -4.66 -19.12
N LEU A 67 -2.23 -5.80 -19.79
CA LEU A 67 -3.05 -6.21 -20.94
C LEU A 67 -4.51 -6.48 -20.54
N PHE A 68 -4.73 -7.20 -19.44
CA PHE A 68 -6.08 -7.56 -19.01
C PHE A 68 -6.85 -6.37 -18.44
N THR A 69 -6.22 -5.45 -17.71
CA THR A 69 -6.90 -4.24 -17.24
C THR A 69 -7.29 -3.32 -18.39
N ASN A 70 -6.52 -3.31 -19.49
CA ASN A 70 -6.89 -2.59 -20.70
C ASN A 70 -8.09 -3.23 -21.42
N ALA A 71 -8.14 -4.56 -21.50
CA ALA A 71 -9.17 -5.28 -22.23
C ALA A 71 -10.46 -5.53 -21.44
N LEU A 72 -10.34 -5.67 -20.11
CA LEU A 72 -11.39 -6.16 -19.20
C LEU A 72 -11.49 -5.28 -17.94
N SER A 73 -11.43 -3.96 -18.09
CA SER A 73 -11.42 -3.00 -16.97
C SER A 73 -12.55 -3.26 -15.95
N ASP A 74 -13.75 -3.57 -16.43
CA ASP A 74 -14.92 -3.80 -15.60
C ASP A 74 -14.76 -5.00 -14.65
N ALA A 75 -14.05 -6.04 -15.09
CA ALA A 75 -13.79 -7.21 -14.24
C ALA A 75 -12.85 -6.89 -13.07
N PHE A 76 -11.94 -5.92 -13.25
CA PHE A 76 -10.99 -5.50 -12.21
C PHE A 76 -11.56 -4.42 -11.27
N THR A 77 -12.69 -3.83 -11.64
CA THR A 77 -13.37 -2.80 -10.84
C THR A 77 -14.61 -3.33 -10.11
N MET A 78 -14.80 -4.66 -10.10
CA MET A 78 -15.83 -5.31 -9.27
C MET A 78 -15.57 -5.09 -7.78
N PRO A 79 -16.59 -4.88 -6.94
CA PRO A 79 -16.44 -4.58 -5.51
C PRO A 79 -15.58 -5.57 -4.74
N GLU A 80 -15.63 -6.86 -5.10
CA GLU A 80 -14.90 -7.95 -4.45
C GLU A 80 -13.38 -7.91 -4.72
N ILE A 81 -12.96 -7.19 -5.76
CA ILE A 81 -11.58 -7.20 -6.25
C ILE A 81 -10.92 -5.83 -6.09
N VAL A 82 -11.65 -4.76 -6.34
CA VAL A 82 -11.12 -3.41 -6.56
C VAL A 82 -10.32 -2.89 -5.38
N SER A 83 -10.78 -3.08 -4.15
CA SER A 83 -10.06 -2.61 -2.95
C SER A 83 -8.72 -3.30 -2.77
N ARG A 84 -8.65 -4.62 -3.00
CA ARG A 84 -7.40 -5.39 -2.93
C ARG A 84 -6.44 -5.01 -4.05
N LEU A 85 -6.98 -4.76 -5.25
CA LEU A 85 -6.18 -4.29 -6.39
C LEU A 85 -5.60 -2.91 -6.11
N ALA A 86 -6.41 -1.96 -5.64
CA ALA A 86 -5.98 -0.62 -5.28
C ALA A 86 -4.89 -0.64 -4.20
N SER A 87 -5.06 -1.40 -3.14
CA SER A 87 -4.05 -1.55 -2.07
C SER A 87 -2.75 -2.16 -2.59
N MET A 88 -2.81 -3.18 -3.43
CA MET A 88 -1.62 -3.77 -4.06
C MET A 88 -0.88 -2.77 -4.93
N LEU A 89 -1.60 -2.00 -5.77
CA LEU A 89 -1.01 -0.99 -6.64
C LEU A 89 -0.36 0.14 -5.82
N ASN A 90 -1.06 0.70 -4.83
CA ASN A 90 -0.54 1.75 -3.95
C ASN A 90 0.71 1.29 -3.18
N TYR A 91 0.68 0.09 -2.60
CA TYR A 91 1.81 -0.50 -1.88
C TYR A 91 3.05 -0.63 -2.77
N ASN A 92 2.89 -1.13 -3.99
CA ASN A 92 4.01 -1.30 -4.91
C ASN A 92 4.56 0.05 -5.42
N LEU A 93 3.70 1.07 -5.62
CA LEU A 93 4.18 2.41 -5.91
C LEU A 93 4.98 3.00 -4.73
N ASP A 94 4.53 2.82 -3.48
CA ASP A 94 5.27 3.26 -2.30
C ASP A 94 6.61 2.52 -2.17
N THR A 95 6.64 1.22 -2.44
CA THR A 95 7.87 0.43 -2.46
C THR A 95 8.86 0.94 -3.51
N LEU A 96 8.40 1.27 -4.73
CA LEU A 96 9.26 1.68 -5.85
C LEU A 96 9.63 3.17 -5.85
N ALA A 97 8.78 4.04 -5.33
CA ALA A 97 8.94 5.50 -5.40
C ALA A 97 8.80 6.21 -4.05
N GLY A 98 8.54 5.48 -2.96
CA GLY A 98 8.45 6.04 -1.61
C GLY A 98 9.81 6.41 -1.02
N LYS A 99 9.78 6.95 0.19
CA LYS A 99 10.97 7.49 0.87
C LYS A 99 12.11 6.46 1.05
N LYS A 100 11.77 5.19 1.25
CA LYS A 100 12.74 4.10 1.49
C LYS A 100 13.27 3.45 0.21
N ALA A 101 12.59 3.61 -0.92
CA ALA A 101 12.89 2.94 -2.19
C ALA A 101 14.37 3.02 -2.59
N LYS A 102 14.98 4.20 -2.48
CA LYS A 102 16.39 4.40 -2.83
C LYS A 102 17.35 3.65 -1.91
N ALA A 103 17.03 3.52 -0.62
CA ALA A 103 17.88 2.83 0.35
C ALA A 103 17.77 1.31 0.21
N GLU A 104 16.55 0.81 0.00
CA GLU A 104 16.24 -0.62 0.04
C GLU A 104 16.44 -1.31 -1.32
N LEU A 105 16.15 -0.61 -2.43
CA LEU A 105 16.15 -1.20 -3.77
C LEU A 105 17.38 -0.83 -4.63
N ASN A 106 18.39 -0.18 -4.04
CA ASN A 106 19.59 0.24 -4.78
C ASN A 106 20.69 -0.83 -4.76
N VAL A 107 20.40 -2.00 -5.34
CA VAL A 107 21.38 -3.08 -5.54
C VAL A 107 22.37 -2.73 -6.65
N ASP A 108 23.58 -3.32 -6.62
CA ASP A 108 24.67 -2.97 -7.52
C ASP A 108 24.40 -3.33 -8.98
N ASN A 109 23.82 -4.49 -9.24
CA ASN A 109 23.53 -4.96 -10.59
C ASN A 109 22.03 -5.30 -10.76
N LYS A 110 21.23 -4.28 -11.02
CA LYS A 110 19.77 -4.42 -11.24
C LYS A 110 19.43 -5.30 -12.44
N GLU A 111 20.22 -5.25 -13.50
CA GLU A 111 19.99 -6.01 -14.74
C GLU A 111 20.15 -7.52 -14.51
N LYS A 112 21.11 -7.93 -13.65
CA LYS A 112 21.26 -9.33 -13.23
C LYS A 112 19.98 -9.92 -12.67
N TYR A 113 19.21 -9.11 -11.96
CA TYR A 113 17.96 -9.52 -11.31
C TYR A 113 16.72 -9.24 -12.15
N HIS A 114 16.85 -8.84 -13.43
CA HIS A 114 15.74 -8.36 -14.27
C HIS A 114 14.94 -7.22 -13.61
N PHE A 115 15.55 -6.50 -12.68
CA PHE A 115 14.93 -5.42 -11.94
C PHE A 115 15.06 -4.09 -12.69
N ARG A 116 13.95 -3.65 -13.29
CA ARG A 116 13.85 -2.41 -14.05
C ARG A 116 12.82 -1.48 -13.38
N PRO A 117 13.17 -0.82 -12.26
CA PRO A 117 12.19 -0.07 -11.45
C PRO A 117 11.42 0.99 -12.25
N ARG A 118 12.04 1.59 -13.25
CA ARG A 118 11.39 2.60 -14.10
C ARG A 118 10.34 2.02 -15.04
N HIS A 119 10.60 0.85 -15.60
CA HIS A 119 9.61 0.13 -16.41
C HIS A 119 8.46 -0.34 -15.55
N LEU A 120 8.74 -0.92 -14.38
CA LEU A 120 7.71 -1.32 -13.43
C LEU A 120 6.80 -0.14 -13.05
N LEU A 121 7.37 1.04 -12.74
CA LEU A 121 6.58 2.24 -12.48
C LEU A 121 5.72 2.65 -13.68
N SER A 122 6.27 2.56 -14.91
CA SER A 122 5.51 2.83 -16.12
C SER A 122 4.34 1.87 -16.31
N ASP A 123 4.55 0.58 -16.05
CA ASP A 123 3.51 -0.46 -16.17
C ASP A 123 2.42 -0.29 -15.10
N PHE A 124 2.81 0.00 -13.86
CA PHE A 124 1.85 0.34 -12.81
C PHE A 124 0.99 1.54 -13.19
N VAL A 125 1.60 2.64 -13.65
CA VAL A 125 0.85 3.83 -14.08
C VAL A 125 -0.10 3.49 -15.22
N GLU A 126 0.27 2.60 -16.14
CA GLU A 126 -0.62 2.15 -17.21
C GLU A 126 -1.83 1.40 -16.69
N ILE A 127 -1.66 0.52 -15.71
CA ILE A 127 -2.77 -0.15 -15.02
C ILE A 127 -3.72 0.87 -14.38
N TYR A 128 -3.18 1.87 -13.68
CA TYR A 128 -4.01 2.95 -13.12
C TYR A 128 -4.78 3.71 -14.22
N LEU A 129 -4.14 4.00 -15.35
CA LEU A 129 -4.77 4.71 -16.47
C LEU A 129 -5.86 3.88 -17.15
N ASN A 130 -5.68 2.56 -17.25
CA ASN A 130 -6.67 1.64 -17.80
C ASN A 130 -7.95 1.61 -16.94
N LEU A 131 -7.80 1.69 -15.60
CA LEU A 131 -8.89 1.62 -14.63
C LEU A 131 -9.43 3.00 -14.22
N GLY A 132 -8.73 4.08 -14.55
CA GLY A 132 -8.99 5.44 -14.05
C GLY A 132 -10.24 6.12 -14.59
N GLN A 133 -11.06 5.43 -15.40
CA GLN A 133 -12.41 5.87 -15.76
C GLN A 133 -13.47 5.38 -14.76
N SER A 134 -13.18 4.34 -14.00
CA SER A 134 -14.08 3.80 -12.97
C SER A 134 -14.02 4.64 -11.69
N THR A 135 -15.16 5.19 -11.27
CA THR A 135 -15.28 5.89 -9.99
C THR A 135 -15.06 4.96 -8.82
N ILE A 136 -15.48 3.69 -8.93
CA ILE A 136 -15.27 2.66 -7.92
C ILE A 136 -13.77 2.43 -7.69
N PHE A 137 -12.97 2.39 -8.77
CA PHE A 137 -11.51 2.27 -8.65
C PHE A 137 -10.87 3.52 -8.05
N ILE A 138 -11.32 4.71 -8.46
CA ILE A 138 -10.82 5.98 -7.92
C ILE A 138 -11.05 6.05 -6.42
N ASP A 139 -12.26 5.71 -5.98
CA ASP A 139 -12.64 5.68 -4.57
C ASP A 139 -11.84 4.63 -3.79
N ALA A 140 -11.64 3.43 -4.35
CA ALA A 140 -10.86 2.37 -3.72
C ALA A 140 -9.38 2.77 -3.53
N VAL A 141 -8.78 3.44 -4.53
CA VAL A 141 -7.40 3.97 -4.42
C VAL A 141 -7.32 5.02 -3.32
N ALA A 142 -8.26 5.98 -3.29
CA ALA A 142 -8.28 7.07 -2.32
C ALA A 142 -8.62 6.61 -0.89
N ALA A 143 -9.42 5.54 -0.76
CA ALA A 143 -9.82 4.97 0.53
C ALA A 143 -8.72 4.12 1.20
N ASP A 144 -7.67 3.73 0.47
CA ASP A 144 -6.56 2.95 1.04
C ASP A 144 -5.72 3.81 2.00
N GLY A 145 -6.14 3.91 3.25
CA GLY A 145 -5.49 4.71 4.29
C GLY A 145 -4.07 4.25 4.65
N ARG A 146 -3.65 3.05 4.20
CA ARG A 146 -2.35 2.47 4.52
C ARG A 146 -1.28 2.84 3.51
N SER A 147 -1.56 2.70 2.22
CA SER A 147 -0.54 2.77 1.17
C SER A 147 -0.75 3.92 0.21
N TYR A 148 -1.94 4.54 0.17
CA TYR A 148 -2.18 5.74 -0.63
C TYR A 148 -1.44 6.94 -0.06
N LYS A 149 -0.51 7.49 -0.83
CA LYS A 149 0.31 8.66 -0.45
C LYS A 149 0.44 9.59 -1.66
N PRO A 150 -0.18 10.78 -1.64
CA PRO A 150 -0.09 11.74 -2.76
C PRO A 150 1.35 12.06 -3.16
N GLU A 151 2.26 12.21 -2.18
CA GLU A 151 3.67 12.48 -2.42
C GLU A 151 4.40 11.37 -3.18
N VAL A 152 3.94 10.10 -3.06
CA VAL A 152 4.47 8.98 -3.83
C VAL A 152 4.06 9.12 -5.28
N LEU A 153 2.81 9.46 -5.56
CA LEU A 153 2.32 9.69 -6.92
C LEU A 153 3.07 10.84 -7.61
N ASP A 154 3.40 11.91 -6.87
CA ASP A 154 4.22 13.01 -7.38
C ASP A 154 5.66 12.58 -7.69
N ASN A 155 6.25 11.73 -6.83
CA ASN A 155 7.55 11.14 -7.11
C ASN A 155 7.54 10.27 -8.36
N VAL A 156 6.50 9.46 -8.55
CA VAL A 156 6.30 8.65 -9.78
C VAL A 156 6.29 9.56 -11.01
N THR A 157 5.49 10.63 -11.00
CA THR A 157 5.48 11.61 -12.08
C THR A 157 6.88 12.15 -12.37
N ARG A 158 7.59 12.60 -11.34
CA ARG A 158 8.94 13.16 -11.48
C ARG A 158 9.93 12.15 -12.09
N ILE A 159 9.86 10.89 -11.67
CA ILE A 159 10.73 9.82 -12.20
C ILE A 159 10.41 9.57 -13.68
N LEU A 160 9.14 9.40 -14.03
CA LEU A 160 8.73 9.08 -15.40
C LEU A 160 8.99 10.23 -16.37
N THR A 161 8.82 11.49 -15.94
CA THR A 161 9.12 12.68 -16.72
C THR A 161 10.62 12.83 -16.96
N SER A 162 11.46 12.58 -15.96
CA SER A 162 12.91 12.80 -16.04
C SER A 162 13.63 11.92 -17.06
N ILE A 163 13.00 10.85 -17.50
CA ILE A 163 13.63 9.81 -18.34
C ILE A 163 12.87 9.55 -19.65
N TYR A 164 11.84 10.34 -19.95
CA TYR A 164 11.00 10.16 -21.13
C TYR A 164 10.47 8.71 -21.31
N THR A 165 10.15 8.05 -20.21
CA THR A 165 9.69 6.63 -20.22
C THR A 165 8.23 6.50 -20.59
N LYS A 166 7.45 7.57 -20.47
CA LYS A 166 6.02 7.64 -20.81
C LYS A 166 5.76 8.73 -21.84
N ASP A 167 4.77 8.49 -22.69
CA ASP A 167 4.26 9.48 -23.62
C ASP A 167 3.74 10.72 -22.87
N PRO A 168 3.99 11.94 -23.34
CA PRO A 168 3.44 13.17 -22.74
C PRO A 168 1.92 13.15 -22.57
N ALA A 169 1.18 12.52 -23.50
CA ALA A 169 -0.27 12.37 -23.39
C ALA A 169 -0.66 11.48 -22.19
N ASP A 170 0.06 10.39 -21.96
CA ASP A 170 -0.17 9.53 -20.80
C ASP A 170 0.22 10.21 -19.50
N LEU A 171 1.28 11.01 -19.47
CA LEU A 171 1.63 11.82 -18.30
C LEU A 171 0.53 12.85 -17.99
N ALA A 172 -0.05 13.48 -19.01
CA ALA A 172 -1.17 14.40 -18.81
C ALA A 172 -2.43 13.68 -18.28
N ARG A 173 -2.73 12.46 -18.78
CA ARG A 173 -3.81 11.60 -18.25
C ARG A 173 -3.53 11.21 -16.80
N TRP A 174 -2.30 10.87 -16.47
CA TRP A 174 -1.88 10.53 -15.11
C TRP A 174 -2.06 11.70 -14.14
N GLU A 175 -1.63 12.91 -14.51
CA GLU A 175 -1.85 14.12 -13.69
C GLU A 175 -3.34 14.38 -13.43
N LYS A 176 -4.19 14.23 -14.46
CA LYS A 176 -5.63 14.35 -14.30
C LYS A 176 -6.19 13.26 -13.36
N LEU A 177 -5.69 12.04 -13.43
CA LEU A 177 -6.11 10.93 -12.57
C LEU A 177 -5.69 11.16 -11.11
N LYS A 178 -4.47 11.66 -10.86
CA LYS A 178 -4.02 12.07 -9.53
C LYS A 178 -4.94 13.11 -8.90
N SER A 179 -5.38 14.09 -9.70
CA SER A 179 -6.32 15.10 -9.23
C SER A 179 -7.65 14.50 -8.80
N LYS A 180 -8.15 13.47 -9.54
CA LYS A 180 -9.36 12.72 -9.16
C LYS A 180 -9.18 11.94 -7.84
N PHE A 181 -8.02 11.29 -7.64
CA PHE A 181 -7.71 10.60 -6.38
C PHE A 181 -7.68 11.57 -5.21
N LEU A 182 -7.06 12.74 -5.38
CA LEU A 182 -7.00 13.75 -4.33
C LEU A 182 -8.40 14.28 -3.97
N GLU A 183 -9.26 14.51 -4.97
CA GLU A 183 -10.63 14.93 -4.75
C GLU A 183 -11.45 13.85 -4.04
N ALA A 184 -11.37 12.59 -4.49
CA ALA A 184 -12.02 11.47 -3.84
C ALA A 184 -11.55 11.31 -2.38
N LYS A 185 -10.24 11.48 -2.12
CA LYS A 185 -9.70 11.45 -0.75
C LYS A 185 -10.29 12.54 0.13
N LYS A 186 -10.39 13.78 -0.37
CA LYS A 186 -11.02 14.88 0.38
C LYS A 186 -12.48 14.59 0.70
N GLN A 187 -13.24 14.01 -0.25
CA GLN A 187 -14.63 13.64 -0.02
C GLN A 187 -14.76 12.51 1.01
N ILE A 188 -13.86 11.53 0.99
CA ILE A 188 -13.82 10.46 1.99
C ILE A 188 -13.47 11.04 3.36
N ASP A 189 -12.43 11.87 3.46
CA ASP A 189 -12.02 12.49 4.73
C ASP A 189 -13.13 13.38 5.30
N GLN A 190 -13.83 14.12 4.45
CA GLN A 190 -14.99 14.92 4.88
C GLN A 190 -16.14 14.04 5.37
N ALA A 191 -16.43 12.95 4.66
CA ALA A 191 -17.47 12.00 5.06
C ALA A 191 -17.07 11.24 6.35
N GLU A 192 -15.78 10.96 6.58
CA GLU A 192 -15.28 10.37 7.83
C GLU A 192 -15.48 11.34 9.03
N LEU A 193 -15.38 12.65 8.84
CA LEU A 193 -15.71 13.64 9.88
C LEU A 193 -17.20 13.66 10.24
N ASP A 194 -18.05 13.27 9.31
CA ASP A 194 -19.53 13.23 9.44
C ASP A 194 -20.09 11.83 9.69
N LEU A 195 -19.28 10.87 10.15
CA LEU A 195 -19.76 9.49 10.41
C LEU A 195 -20.88 9.40 11.46
N GLY A 196 -21.12 10.47 12.22
CA GLY A 196 -22.08 10.49 13.32
C GLY A 196 -21.61 9.69 14.52
N ASP A 197 -22.55 9.14 15.31
CA ASP A 197 -22.22 8.38 16.51
C ASP A 197 -21.57 7.04 16.13
N ILE A 198 -20.31 6.86 16.56
CA ILE A 198 -19.58 5.62 16.39
C ILE A 198 -20.15 4.57 17.35
N PRO A 199 -20.50 3.35 16.89
CA PRO A 199 -20.88 2.28 17.81
C PRO A 199 -19.79 2.01 18.85
N ALA A 200 -20.17 1.90 20.13
CA ALA A 200 -19.22 1.72 21.23
C ALA A 200 -18.27 0.50 21.06
N GLU A 201 -18.70 -0.52 20.31
CA GLU A 201 -17.87 -1.68 20.01
C GLU A 201 -16.78 -1.41 18.95
N PHE A 202 -16.88 -0.28 18.21
CA PHE A 202 -15.94 0.14 17.18
C PHE A 202 -15.05 1.31 17.62
N GLU A 203 -15.39 1.92 18.75
CA GLU A 203 -14.68 3.06 19.34
C GLU A 203 -13.46 2.58 20.13
N ASP A 204 -12.31 3.24 19.93
CA ASP A 204 -11.13 3.03 20.76
C ASP A 204 -11.41 3.60 22.16
N PRO A 205 -11.41 2.80 23.24
CA PRO A 205 -11.73 3.25 24.61
C PRO A 205 -10.71 4.23 25.19
N ILE A 206 -9.56 4.44 24.54
CA ILE A 206 -8.52 5.37 24.98
C ILE A 206 -8.65 6.71 24.26
N MET A 207 -8.83 6.67 22.93
CA MET A 207 -8.83 7.86 22.07
C MET A 207 -10.23 8.39 21.76
N GLY A 208 -11.26 7.53 21.84
CA GLY A 208 -12.63 7.88 21.45
C GLY A 208 -12.86 7.95 19.93
N ASP A 209 -11.91 7.47 19.15
CA ASP A 209 -11.97 7.46 17.70
C ASP A 209 -12.34 6.07 17.16
N LEU A 210 -12.77 5.99 15.90
CA LEU A 210 -13.02 4.74 15.22
C LEU A 210 -11.74 3.92 15.07
N MET A 211 -11.72 2.69 15.60
CA MET A 211 -10.58 1.79 15.44
C MET A 211 -10.39 1.42 13.96
N ARG A 212 -9.14 1.40 13.51
CA ARG A 212 -8.74 0.98 12.15
C ARG A 212 -8.06 -0.38 12.13
N ASP A 213 -7.33 -0.69 13.18
CA ASP A 213 -6.59 -1.96 13.32
C ASP A 213 -6.77 -2.50 14.76
N PRO A 214 -7.97 -3.03 15.08
CA PRO A 214 -8.31 -3.44 16.45
C PRO A 214 -7.45 -4.62 16.91
N VAL A 215 -6.91 -4.52 18.12
CA VAL A 215 -6.11 -5.54 18.78
C VAL A 215 -6.64 -5.80 20.19
N LEU A 216 -6.65 -7.06 20.60
CA LEU A 216 -7.01 -7.48 21.95
C LEU A 216 -5.77 -7.46 22.82
N LEU A 217 -5.84 -6.73 23.94
CA LEU A 217 -4.80 -6.69 24.95
C LEU A 217 -4.91 -7.85 25.94
N PRO A 218 -3.85 -8.17 26.71
CA PRO A 218 -3.91 -9.13 27.83
C PRO A 218 -5.00 -8.81 28.85
N SER A 219 -5.32 -7.53 29.04
CA SER A 219 -6.42 -7.03 29.86
C SER A 219 -7.82 -7.32 29.34
N GLN A 220 -7.96 -8.01 28.21
CA GLN A 220 -9.21 -8.27 27.50
C GLN A 220 -9.92 -7.01 26.97
N HIS A 221 -9.23 -5.89 26.89
CA HIS A 221 -9.72 -4.69 26.20
C HIS A 221 -9.26 -4.71 24.74
N ILE A 222 -10.13 -4.21 23.85
CA ILE A 222 -9.79 -4.01 22.46
C ILE A 222 -9.51 -2.53 22.26
N VAL A 223 -8.38 -2.22 21.62
CA VAL A 223 -7.93 -0.85 21.29
C VAL A 223 -7.39 -0.83 19.88
N ASP A 224 -7.20 0.36 19.31
CA ASP A 224 -6.49 0.47 18.04
C ASP A 224 -5.00 0.15 18.21
N LYS A 225 -4.42 -0.56 17.26
CA LYS A 225 -3.00 -0.93 17.28
C LYS A 225 -2.09 0.30 17.34
N SER A 226 -2.45 1.38 16.65
CA SER A 226 -1.66 2.62 16.68
C SER A 226 -1.65 3.25 18.05
N THR A 227 -2.78 3.22 18.76
CA THR A 227 -2.93 3.74 20.13
C THR A 227 -2.03 2.98 21.11
N ILE A 228 -2.09 1.63 21.08
CA ILE A 228 -1.27 0.84 22.01
C ILE A 228 0.21 0.90 21.68
N VAL A 229 0.61 0.92 20.41
CA VAL A 229 2.00 1.10 20.01
C VAL A 229 2.55 2.43 20.52
N GLN A 230 1.81 3.52 20.37
CA GLN A 230 2.21 4.84 20.86
C GLN A 230 2.31 4.88 22.38
N HIS A 231 1.37 4.25 23.09
CA HIS A 231 1.39 4.14 24.56
C HIS A 231 2.64 3.41 25.04
N LEU A 232 2.95 2.25 24.44
CA LEU A 232 4.09 1.41 24.84
C LEU A 232 5.46 2.03 24.58
N LEU A 233 5.56 3.05 23.72
CA LEU A 233 6.80 3.84 23.55
C LEU A 233 7.15 4.67 24.80
N SER A 234 6.14 5.07 25.58
CA SER A 234 6.32 5.89 26.79
C SER A 234 6.18 5.09 28.09
N ASP A 235 5.29 4.11 28.13
CA ASP A 235 5.10 3.22 29.30
C ASP A 235 4.89 1.76 28.80
N PRO A 236 5.89 0.85 28.98
CA PRO A 236 5.81 -0.53 28.50
C PRO A 236 4.90 -1.40 29.36
N LYS A 237 3.68 -0.95 29.58
CA LYS A 237 2.64 -1.61 30.40
C LYS A 237 1.29 -1.52 29.72
N ASP A 238 0.46 -2.53 30.01
CA ASP A 238 -0.96 -2.51 29.65
C ASP A 238 -1.67 -1.31 30.31
N PRO A 239 -2.33 -0.43 29.56
CA PRO A 239 -2.92 0.81 30.08
C PRO A 239 -4.05 0.57 31.10
N PHE A 240 -4.66 -0.62 31.13
CA PHE A 240 -5.79 -0.96 32.01
C PHE A 240 -5.33 -1.71 33.25
N THR A 241 -4.39 -2.66 33.13
CA THR A 241 -3.93 -3.49 34.24
C THR A 241 -2.60 -3.10 34.85
N ARG A 242 -1.82 -2.24 34.17
CA ARG A 242 -0.47 -1.84 34.55
C ARG A 242 0.57 -2.98 34.55
N GLN A 243 0.24 -4.15 34.05
CA GLN A 243 1.18 -5.26 33.88
C GLN A 243 2.14 -4.97 32.72
N ALA A 244 3.37 -5.45 32.82
CA ALA A 244 4.35 -5.32 31.73
C ALA A 244 3.80 -5.97 30.45
N MET A 245 3.94 -5.26 29.32
CA MET A 245 3.39 -5.66 28.03
C MET A 245 4.28 -5.18 26.90
N THR A 246 4.32 -5.94 25.82
CA THR A 246 4.97 -5.59 24.55
C THR A 246 3.95 -5.54 23.41
N VAL A 247 4.33 -5.03 22.24
CA VAL A 247 3.45 -5.00 21.07
C VAL A 247 3.08 -6.42 20.60
N ASP A 248 3.95 -7.39 20.80
CA ASP A 248 3.74 -8.78 20.38
C ASP A 248 2.67 -9.51 21.24
N ASP A 249 2.34 -8.96 22.41
CA ASP A 249 1.26 -9.48 23.27
C ASP A 249 -0.13 -9.04 22.80
N ALA A 250 -0.22 -8.12 21.85
CA ALA A 250 -1.49 -7.62 21.29
C ALA A 250 -1.97 -8.51 20.12
N ILE A 251 -3.14 -9.13 20.29
CA ILE A 251 -3.70 -10.11 19.35
C ILE A 251 -4.63 -9.39 18.35
N PRO A 252 -4.33 -9.42 17.02
CA PRO A 252 -5.18 -8.82 16.00
C PRO A 252 -6.61 -9.39 16.00
N GLN A 253 -7.61 -8.49 15.88
CA GLN A 253 -9.04 -8.83 15.86
C GLN A 253 -9.58 -8.68 14.42
N THR A 254 -9.28 -9.66 13.56
CA THR A 254 -9.57 -9.61 12.12
C THR A 254 -11.07 -9.51 11.83
N GLU A 255 -11.90 -10.29 12.51
CA GLU A 255 -13.37 -10.27 12.33
C GLU A 255 -13.97 -8.90 12.72
N LEU A 256 -13.48 -8.32 13.82
CA LEU A 256 -13.93 -6.99 14.23
C LEU A 256 -13.47 -5.93 13.24
N LYS A 257 -12.27 -6.04 12.72
CA LYS A 257 -11.73 -5.15 11.69
C LYS A 257 -12.61 -5.14 10.43
N GLU A 258 -12.99 -6.31 9.93
CA GLU A 258 -13.87 -6.45 8.77
C GLU A 258 -15.25 -5.80 9.03
N ARG A 259 -15.80 -5.95 10.24
CA ARG A 259 -17.07 -5.32 10.63
C ARG A 259 -16.95 -3.79 10.69
N ILE A 260 -15.86 -3.27 11.23
CA ILE A 260 -15.57 -1.82 11.28
C ILE A 260 -15.44 -1.26 9.86
N GLU A 261 -14.65 -1.91 9.00
CA GLU A 261 -14.46 -1.49 7.61
C GLU A 261 -15.79 -1.45 6.86
N LYS A 262 -16.61 -2.48 6.99
CA LYS A 262 -17.93 -2.54 6.35
C LYS A 262 -18.84 -1.41 6.84
N TRP A 263 -18.95 -1.21 8.16
CA TRP A 263 -19.76 -0.14 8.75
C TRP A 263 -19.31 1.25 8.27
N ARG A 264 -17.99 1.48 8.28
CA ARG A 264 -17.39 2.73 7.78
C ARG A 264 -17.75 2.98 6.32
N ASP A 265 -17.57 1.97 5.46
CA ASP A 265 -17.87 2.09 4.03
C ASP A 265 -19.34 2.36 3.77
N GLU A 266 -20.26 1.71 4.51
CA GLU A 266 -21.68 1.99 4.45
C GLU A 266 -21.99 3.45 4.83
N LYS A 267 -21.38 3.96 5.91
CA LYS A 267 -21.55 5.35 6.35
C LYS A 267 -20.99 6.38 5.37
N ILE A 268 -19.84 6.11 4.79
CA ILE A 268 -19.24 6.96 3.75
C ILE A 268 -20.15 7.02 2.52
N GLN A 269 -20.76 5.91 2.10
CA GLN A 269 -21.71 5.88 0.98
C GLN A 269 -22.99 6.66 1.30
N GLU A 270 -23.52 6.52 2.52
CA GLU A 270 -24.68 7.32 2.99
C GLU A 270 -24.36 8.82 2.97
N ALA A 271 -23.19 9.23 3.48
CA ALA A 271 -22.77 10.63 3.50
C ALA A 271 -22.57 11.19 2.08
N LYS A 272 -21.92 10.43 1.19
CA LYS A 272 -21.79 10.80 -0.24
C LYS A 272 -23.13 10.96 -0.93
N ALA A 273 -24.08 10.07 -0.68
CA ALA A 273 -25.42 10.14 -1.26
C ALA A 273 -26.19 11.38 -0.79
N LYS A 274 -26.06 11.78 0.48
CA LYS A 274 -26.65 13.01 1.01
C LYS A 274 -26.06 14.26 0.34
N LEU A 275 -24.74 14.35 0.24
CA LEU A 275 -24.05 15.47 -0.42
C LEU A 275 -24.42 15.60 -1.89
N ALA A 276 -24.58 14.48 -2.61
CA ALA A 276 -25.03 14.48 -4.00
C ALA A 276 -26.51 14.95 -4.13
N GLY A 277 -27.36 14.58 -3.19
CA GLY A 277 -28.77 15.04 -3.15
C GLY A 277 -28.88 16.54 -2.90
N GLU A 278 -28.13 17.08 -1.96
CA GLU A 278 -28.11 18.52 -1.65
C GLU A 278 -27.55 19.38 -2.79
N ALA A 279 -26.56 18.85 -3.54
CA ALA A 279 -26.03 19.54 -4.72
C ALA A 279 -27.02 19.62 -5.88
N MET A 280 -27.96 18.68 -6.02
CA MET A 280 -29.01 18.72 -7.04
C MET A 280 -30.11 19.70 -6.68
N ASP A 281 -30.44 19.85 -5.40
CA ASP A 281 -31.52 20.76 -4.94
C ASP A 281 -31.13 22.26 -5.04
N THR A 282 -29.82 22.55 -4.97
CA THR A 282 -29.30 23.93 -5.11
C THR A 282 -29.18 24.42 -6.55
N THR A 283 -29.38 23.54 -7.56
CA THR A 283 -29.33 23.91 -8.99
C THR A 283 -30.72 24.20 -9.61
N GLU A 284 -31.80 23.93 -8.89
CA GLU A 284 -33.18 24.17 -9.35
C GLU A 284 -33.84 25.42 -8.69
N GLY A 285 -33.10 26.24 -7.95
CA GLY A 285 -33.57 27.43 -7.27
C GLY A 285 -33.24 28.75 -8.01
#